data_f837deddf9a2f85c6ca5005dcb7bf70d
#
_entry.id   f837deddf9a2f85c6ca5005dcb7bf70d
#
_cell.length_a   1.000
_cell.length_b   1.000
_cell.length_c   1.000
_cell.angle_alpha   90.00
_cell.angle_beta   90.00
_cell.angle_gamma   90.00
#
_symmetry.space_group_name_H-M   'P 1'
#
loop_
_entity.id
_entity.type
_entity.pdbx_description
1 polymer ?
#
loop_
_entity_poly.entity_id
_entity_poly.type
_entity_poly.pdbx_seq_one_letter_code
_entity_poly.pdbx_strand_id
1 'polypeptide(L)'
;MSRRFLSTPTLVSFILGLAIIYFLLSRFSIDLEATQEIIKRSNPSLYVLAIFVHYTTFLFRGQRWRLLLRNAGVARSKEIYLPSVVGSGRLILIGWFASSVTWFRIGDAYRAYAYTKESGASFARSGGTVVAERLMDILLVFGLLLVGFLSMLIDSDSSPPRVMLLAGLGLAGFSLLALLGV
;
A
#
# COMPACT_ATOMS: atom_id res chain seq x y z
N MET A 1 20.09 -19.83 18.03
CA MET A 1 19.49 -18.75 17.21
C MET A 1 19.88 -17.33 17.65
N SER A 2 20.57 -17.09 18.74
CA SER A 2 20.84 -15.75 19.33
C SER A 2 22.03 -14.97 18.75
N ARG A 3 22.93 -15.58 17.99
CA ARG A 3 24.15 -14.89 17.49
C ARG A 3 23.98 -14.06 16.21
N ARG A 4 22.83 -14.13 15.52
CA ARG A 4 22.60 -13.35 14.28
C ARG A 4 22.10 -11.92 14.50
N PHE A 5 21.55 -11.61 15.69
CA PHE A 5 21.08 -10.26 16.02
C PHE A 5 22.19 -9.27 16.38
N LEU A 6 23.39 -9.77 16.69
CA LEU A 6 24.58 -8.97 17.06
C LEU A 6 25.67 -9.01 15.97
N SER A 7 25.29 -9.25 14.71
CA SER A 7 26.26 -9.16 13.62
C SER A 7 26.67 -7.69 13.38
N THR A 8 27.92 -7.47 13.06
CA THR A 8 28.47 -6.12 12.79
C THR A 8 27.59 -5.30 11.84
N PRO A 9 27.10 -5.85 10.69
CA PRO A 9 26.23 -5.09 9.80
C PRO A 9 24.88 -4.72 10.42
N THR A 10 24.32 -5.56 11.31
CA THR A 10 23.05 -5.25 12.00
C THR A 10 23.25 -4.10 12.99
N LEU A 11 24.35 -4.11 13.75
CA LEU A 11 24.70 -3.03 14.67
C LEU A 11 24.94 -1.71 13.93
N VAL A 12 25.66 -1.75 12.82
CA VAL A 12 25.91 -0.56 11.97
C VAL A 12 24.59 0.00 11.43
N SER A 13 23.71 -0.84 10.91
CA SER A 13 22.38 -0.41 10.43
C SER A 13 21.52 0.19 11.53
N PHE A 14 21.59 -0.37 12.74
CA PHE A 14 20.83 0.15 13.89
C PHE A 14 21.37 1.51 14.35
N ILE A 15 22.71 1.67 14.44
CA ILE A 15 23.36 2.93 14.78
C ILE A 15 23.05 3.99 13.72
N LEU A 16 23.14 3.63 12.44
CA LEU A 16 22.79 4.55 11.34
C LEU A 16 21.33 4.98 11.42
N GLY A 17 20.41 4.05 11.70
CA GLY A 17 18.99 4.35 11.89
C GLY A 17 18.75 5.32 13.05
N LEU A 18 19.40 5.09 14.19
CA LEU A 18 19.32 6.00 15.34
C LEU A 18 19.94 7.36 15.04
N ALA A 19 21.06 7.41 14.33
CA ALA A 19 21.70 8.67 13.91
C ALA A 19 20.79 9.48 12.98
N ILE A 20 20.12 8.83 12.02
CA ILE A 20 19.14 9.48 11.14
C ILE A 20 17.95 10.01 11.94
N ILE A 21 17.39 9.21 12.87
CA ILE A 21 16.28 9.64 13.73
C ILE A 21 16.72 10.85 14.57
N TYR A 22 17.88 10.78 15.21
CA TYR A 22 18.42 11.90 15.98
C TYR A 22 18.60 13.15 15.12
N PHE A 23 19.17 13.01 13.91
CA PHE A 23 19.34 14.12 12.97
C PHE A 23 18.00 14.74 12.57
N LEU A 24 17.00 13.92 12.26
CA LEU A 24 15.65 14.39 11.92
C LEU A 24 15.01 15.12 13.11
N LEU A 25 15.06 14.54 14.30
CA LEU A 25 14.51 15.17 15.51
C LEU A 25 15.23 16.48 15.86
N SER A 26 16.54 16.59 15.64
CA SER A 26 17.31 17.80 15.90
C SER A 26 17.10 18.90 14.86
N ARG A 27 16.73 18.53 13.62
CA ARG A 27 16.48 19.50 12.53
C ARG A 27 15.04 19.96 12.47
N PHE A 28 14.10 19.10 12.77
CA PHE A 28 12.70 19.48 12.91
C PHE A 28 12.45 19.81 14.39
N SER A 29 12.21 21.07 14.69
CA SER A 29 11.72 21.52 15.99
C SER A 29 10.30 20.96 16.20
N ILE A 30 10.23 19.68 16.53
CA ILE A 30 8.95 19.04 16.88
C ILE A 30 8.55 19.58 18.24
N ASP A 31 7.60 20.49 18.25
CA ASP A 31 7.00 20.97 19.47
C ASP A 31 6.14 19.85 20.06
N LEU A 32 6.74 19.09 20.99
CA LEU A 32 6.08 17.99 21.65
C LEU A 32 4.94 18.47 22.55
N GLU A 33 5.05 19.68 23.11
CA GLU A 33 4.01 20.25 23.95
C GLU A 33 2.78 20.63 23.11
N ALA A 34 2.99 21.33 22.00
CA ALA A 34 1.93 21.64 21.04
C ALA A 34 1.28 20.37 20.47
N THR A 35 2.07 19.34 20.15
CA THR A 35 1.57 18.06 19.67
C THR A 35 0.70 17.38 20.73
N GLN A 36 1.15 17.35 21.99
CA GLN A 36 0.41 16.76 23.09
C GLN A 36 -0.90 17.52 23.35
N GLU A 37 -0.88 18.85 23.23
CA GLU A 37 -2.08 19.67 23.40
C GLU A 37 -3.11 19.40 22.31
N ILE A 38 -2.68 19.28 21.05
CA ILE A 38 -3.55 18.91 19.93
C ILE A 38 -4.18 17.53 20.16
N ILE A 39 -3.40 16.54 20.61
CA ILE A 39 -3.91 15.21 20.91
C ILE A 39 -4.94 15.26 22.05
N LYS A 40 -4.68 16.01 23.11
CA LYS A 40 -5.61 16.14 24.24
C LYS A 40 -6.93 16.82 23.86
N ARG A 41 -6.88 17.78 22.93
CA ARG A 41 -8.07 18.50 22.43
C ARG A 41 -8.83 17.69 21.37
N SER A 42 -8.23 16.66 20.80
CA SER A 42 -8.85 15.84 19.77
C SER A 42 -9.91 14.92 20.35
N ASN A 43 -10.99 14.73 19.63
CA ASN A 43 -12.08 13.86 20.06
C ASN A 43 -11.66 12.38 19.90
N PRO A 44 -11.54 11.60 20.97
CA PRO A 44 -11.11 10.20 20.91
C PRO A 44 -12.07 9.33 20.11
N SER A 45 -13.36 9.67 20.05
CA SER A 45 -14.34 8.93 19.22
C SER A 45 -14.02 8.98 17.73
N LEU A 46 -13.45 10.10 17.25
CA LEU A 46 -13.04 10.21 15.85
C LEU A 46 -11.85 9.31 15.53
N TYR A 47 -10.92 9.12 16.48
CA TYR A 47 -9.83 8.15 16.29
C TYR A 47 -10.33 6.72 16.21
N VAL A 48 -11.25 6.34 17.09
CA VAL A 48 -11.87 5.01 17.08
C VAL A 48 -12.62 4.81 15.75
N LEU A 49 -13.39 5.81 15.32
CA LEU A 49 -14.09 5.78 14.04
C LEU A 49 -13.09 5.64 12.86
N ALA A 50 -12.01 6.41 12.85
CA ALA A 50 -11.00 6.34 11.81
C ALA A 50 -10.35 4.95 11.74
N ILE A 51 -10.03 4.36 12.89
CA ILE A 51 -9.50 3.00 12.99
C ILE A 51 -10.50 2.01 12.42
N PHE A 52 -11.77 2.10 12.84
CA PHE A 52 -12.83 1.21 12.36
C PHE A 52 -13.02 1.32 10.85
N VAL A 53 -13.12 2.54 10.30
CA VAL A 53 -13.22 2.78 8.85
C VAL A 53 -12.00 2.22 8.13
N HIS A 54 -10.79 2.45 8.67
CA HIS A 54 -9.55 1.93 8.07
C HIS A 54 -9.56 0.40 7.96
N TYR A 55 -9.89 -0.31 9.04
CA TYR A 55 -9.94 -1.79 9.01
C TYR A 55 -11.08 -2.32 8.16
N THR A 56 -12.20 -1.61 8.05
CA THR A 56 -13.31 -1.97 7.16
C THR A 56 -12.85 -1.99 5.68
N THR A 57 -11.87 -1.16 5.30
CA THR A 57 -11.31 -1.18 3.93
C THR A 57 -10.71 -2.53 3.54
N PHE A 58 -10.21 -3.31 4.51
CA PHE A 58 -9.66 -4.65 4.23
C PHE A 58 -10.74 -5.65 3.79
N LEU A 59 -11.99 -5.48 4.20
CA LEU A 59 -13.10 -6.29 3.71
C LEU A 59 -13.39 -6.01 2.24
N PHE A 60 -13.42 -4.74 1.85
CA PHE A 60 -13.62 -4.35 0.44
C PHE A 60 -12.44 -4.80 -0.44
N ARG A 61 -11.21 -4.64 0.03
CA ARG A 61 -10.02 -5.15 -0.66
C ARG A 61 -10.05 -6.67 -0.76
N GLY A 62 -10.47 -7.37 0.30
CA GLY A 62 -10.65 -8.81 0.33
C GLY A 62 -11.68 -9.28 -0.69
N GLN A 63 -12.83 -8.59 -0.78
CA GLN A 63 -13.86 -8.88 -1.78
C GLN A 63 -13.35 -8.68 -3.21
N ARG A 64 -12.66 -7.57 -3.47
CA ARG A 64 -12.06 -7.29 -4.78
C ARG A 64 -11.09 -8.39 -5.20
N TRP A 65 -10.15 -8.75 -4.32
CA TRP A 65 -9.17 -9.80 -4.61
C TRP A 65 -9.82 -11.17 -4.81
N ARG A 66 -10.81 -11.50 -4.01
CA ARG A 66 -11.60 -12.73 -4.19
C ARG A 66 -12.28 -12.79 -5.56
N LEU A 67 -12.81 -11.67 -6.05
CA LEU A 67 -13.40 -11.56 -7.40
C LEU A 67 -12.33 -11.77 -8.49
N LEU A 68 -11.15 -11.18 -8.33
CA LEU A 68 -10.02 -11.39 -9.26
C LEU A 68 -9.58 -12.84 -9.30
N LEU A 69 -9.42 -13.51 -8.15
CA LEU A 69 -9.11 -14.93 -8.08
C LEU A 69 -10.16 -15.80 -8.80
N ARG A 70 -11.44 -15.49 -8.60
CA ARG A 70 -12.53 -16.19 -9.27
C ARG A 70 -12.50 -15.99 -10.79
N ASN A 71 -12.34 -14.77 -11.26
CA ASN A 71 -12.31 -14.43 -12.68
C ASN A 71 -11.06 -14.96 -13.40
N ALA A 72 -9.92 -15.01 -12.71
CA ALA A 72 -8.70 -15.65 -13.22
C ALA A 72 -8.80 -17.17 -13.32
N GLY A 73 -9.93 -17.75 -12.94
CA GLY A 73 -10.15 -19.19 -12.98
C GLY A 73 -9.23 -19.98 -12.05
N VAL A 74 -8.77 -19.35 -10.97
CA VAL A 74 -7.88 -19.97 -9.98
C VAL A 74 -8.60 -21.14 -9.31
N ALA A 75 -9.91 -21.03 -9.09
CA ALA A 75 -10.76 -22.06 -8.47
C ALA A 75 -11.54 -22.91 -9.51
N ARG A 76 -10.96 -23.15 -10.69
CA ARG A 76 -11.62 -24.01 -11.71
C ARG A 76 -11.69 -25.49 -11.33
N SER A 77 -10.76 -25.95 -10.50
CA SER A 77 -10.81 -27.30 -9.92
C SER A 77 -11.66 -27.29 -8.66
N LYS A 78 -12.50 -28.32 -8.46
CA LYS A 78 -13.30 -28.48 -7.24
C LYS A 78 -12.46 -28.65 -5.98
N GLU A 79 -11.17 -28.96 -6.14
CA GLU A 79 -10.20 -29.13 -5.07
C GLU A 79 -9.56 -27.82 -4.60
N ILE A 80 -9.66 -26.73 -5.39
CA ILE A 80 -9.04 -25.46 -5.07
C ILE A 80 -10.04 -24.56 -4.32
N TYR A 81 -9.72 -24.30 -3.08
CA TYR A 81 -10.51 -23.45 -2.18
C TYR A 81 -10.41 -21.96 -2.56
N LEU A 82 -11.56 -21.31 -2.75
CA LEU A 82 -11.64 -19.86 -2.90
C LEU A 82 -11.82 -19.24 -1.50
N PRO A 83 -10.93 -18.32 -1.07
CA PRO A 83 -11.01 -17.77 0.28
C PRO A 83 -12.30 -16.97 0.48
N SER A 84 -12.83 -16.95 1.71
CA SER A 84 -13.93 -16.07 2.08
C SER A 84 -13.49 -14.60 1.99
N VAL A 85 -14.43 -13.65 2.03
CA VAL A 85 -14.10 -12.22 2.04
C VAL A 85 -13.19 -11.87 3.20
N VAL A 86 -13.51 -12.38 4.39
CA VAL A 86 -12.69 -12.18 5.60
C VAL A 86 -11.33 -12.87 5.47
N GLY A 87 -11.29 -14.10 4.92
CA GLY A 87 -10.04 -14.82 4.66
C GLY A 87 -9.13 -14.06 3.68
N SER A 88 -9.70 -13.51 2.60
CA SER A 88 -8.97 -12.65 1.67
C SER A 88 -8.45 -11.38 2.34
N GLY A 89 -9.28 -10.71 3.14
CA GLY A 89 -8.88 -9.53 3.92
C GLY A 89 -7.77 -9.83 4.90
N ARG A 90 -7.83 -10.98 5.59
CA ARG A 90 -6.77 -11.45 6.49
C ARG A 90 -5.43 -11.67 5.76
N LEU A 91 -5.46 -12.31 4.58
CA LEU A 91 -4.25 -12.52 3.77
C LEU A 91 -3.64 -11.19 3.31
N ILE A 92 -4.48 -10.21 2.95
CA ILE A 92 -4.03 -8.85 2.60
C ILE A 92 -3.39 -8.18 3.81
N LEU A 93 -4.01 -8.26 4.99
CA LEU A 93 -3.49 -7.68 6.22
C LEU A 93 -2.13 -8.29 6.62
N ILE A 94 -2.00 -9.61 6.53
CA ILE A 94 -0.73 -10.31 6.77
C ILE A 94 0.33 -9.86 5.75
N GLY A 95 -0.03 -9.74 4.47
CA GLY A 95 0.85 -9.21 3.44
C GLY A 95 1.31 -7.78 3.73
N TRP A 96 0.40 -6.95 4.22
CA TRP A 96 0.70 -5.58 4.62
C TRP A 96 1.70 -5.54 5.78
N PHE A 97 1.46 -6.36 6.81
CA PHE A 97 2.39 -6.52 7.93
C PHE A 97 3.76 -7.01 7.44
N ALA A 98 3.80 -8.04 6.58
CA ALA A 98 5.05 -8.53 6.00
C ALA A 98 5.80 -7.42 5.23
N SER A 99 5.09 -6.56 4.48
CA SER A 99 5.69 -5.42 3.78
C SER A 99 6.24 -4.36 4.73
N SER A 100 5.65 -4.19 5.91
CA SER A 100 6.09 -3.20 6.90
C SER A 100 7.36 -3.64 7.63
N VAL A 101 7.56 -4.96 7.77
CA VAL A 101 8.72 -5.53 8.48
C VAL A 101 9.88 -5.80 7.51
N THR A 102 9.60 -5.98 6.22
CA THR A 102 10.62 -6.32 5.22
C THR A 102 11.02 -5.12 4.38
N TRP A 103 12.30 -5.04 4.03
CA TRP A 103 12.88 -3.95 3.26
C TRP A 103 12.26 -3.80 1.85
N PHE A 104 11.88 -4.91 1.19
CA PHE A 104 11.46 -4.95 -0.21
C PHE A 104 9.96 -5.01 -0.45
N ARG A 105 9.10 -4.68 0.52
CA ARG A 105 7.64 -4.70 0.36
C ARG A 105 7.11 -6.00 -0.28
N ILE A 106 7.69 -7.14 0.10
CA ILE A 106 7.37 -8.46 -0.45
C ILE A 106 5.98 -8.99 -0.05
N GLY A 107 5.20 -8.21 0.70
CA GLY A 107 3.91 -8.65 1.23
C GLY A 107 2.89 -9.05 0.16
N ASP A 108 2.93 -8.43 -1.01
CA ASP A 108 2.06 -8.82 -2.13
C ASP A 108 2.44 -10.20 -2.67
N ALA A 109 3.73 -10.49 -2.82
CA ALA A 109 4.22 -11.81 -3.19
C ALA A 109 3.95 -12.85 -2.08
N TYR A 110 4.12 -12.45 -0.82
CA TYR A 110 3.81 -13.30 0.32
C TYR A 110 2.33 -13.66 0.39
N ARG A 111 1.42 -12.73 0.13
CA ARG A 111 -0.02 -12.95 0.06
C ARG A 111 -0.38 -14.03 -0.98
N ALA A 112 0.18 -13.92 -2.18
CA ALA A 112 -0.02 -14.90 -3.24
C ALA A 112 0.55 -16.27 -2.85
N TYR A 113 1.73 -16.29 -2.25
CA TYR A 113 2.37 -17.52 -1.76
C TYR A 113 1.55 -18.19 -0.64
N ALA A 114 1.12 -17.44 0.36
CA ALA A 114 0.34 -17.94 1.48
C ALA A 114 -0.98 -18.59 0.99
N TYR A 115 -1.69 -17.89 0.08
CA TYR A 115 -2.90 -18.44 -0.52
C TYR A 115 -2.63 -19.73 -1.31
N THR A 116 -1.56 -19.76 -2.11
CA THR A 116 -1.16 -20.95 -2.89
C THR A 116 -0.90 -22.14 -1.98
N LYS A 117 -0.21 -21.91 -0.87
CA LYS A 117 0.11 -22.95 0.10
C LYS A 117 -1.14 -23.53 0.80
N GLU A 118 -2.13 -22.67 1.08
CA GLU A 118 -3.37 -23.08 1.74
C GLU A 118 -4.36 -23.75 0.77
N SER A 119 -4.42 -23.29 -0.48
CA SER A 119 -5.46 -23.70 -1.44
C SER A 119 -5.02 -24.70 -2.48
N GLY A 120 -3.72 -24.99 -2.62
CA GLY A 120 -3.18 -25.76 -3.74
C GLY A 120 -3.22 -25.07 -5.10
N ALA A 121 -3.57 -23.78 -5.14
CA ALA A 121 -3.66 -22.99 -6.36
C ALA A 121 -2.28 -22.77 -7.02
N SER A 122 -2.26 -22.43 -8.31
CA SER A 122 -1.02 -22.03 -9.00
C SER A 122 -0.53 -20.66 -8.50
N PHE A 123 0.73 -20.60 -8.08
CA PHE A 123 1.37 -19.34 -7.67
C PHE A 123 1.35 -18.29 -8.79
N ALA A 124 1.62 -18.69 -10.03
CA ALA A 124 1.62 -17.78 -11.17
C ALA A 124 0.23 -17.13 -11.39
N ARG A 125 -0.86 -17.90 -11.27
CA ARG A 125 -2.21 -17.34 -11.39
C ARG A 125 -2.56 -16.43 -10.21
N SER A 126 -2.26 -16.85 -9.00
CA SER A 126 -2.51 -16.05 -7.79
C SER A 126 -1.69 -14.76 -7.80
N GLY A 127 -0.41 -14.82 -8.19
CA GLY A 127 0.45 -13.66 -8.37
C GLY A 127 -0.05 -12.73 -9.48
N GLY A 128 -0.49 -13.30 -10.61
CA GLY A 128 -1.10 -12.52 -11.69
C GLY A 128 -2.31 -11.70 -11.25
N THR A 129 -3.15 -12.22 -10.33
CA THR A 129 -4.26 -11.43 -9.78
C THR A 129 -3.80 -10.27 -8.90
N VAL A 130 -2.67 -10.42 -8.21
CA VAL A 130 -2.06 -9.34 -7.42
C VAL A 130 -1.51 -8.24 -8.34
N VAL A 131 -0.87 -8.62 -9.44
CA VAL A 131 -0.40 -7.67 -10.46
C VAL A 131 -1.59 -6.94 -11.10
N ALA A 132 -2.65 -7.67 -11.48
CA ALA A 132 -3.87 -7.06 -12.02
C ALA A 132 -4.50 -6.06 -11.03
N GLU A 133 -4.50 -6.37 -9.73
CA GLU A 133 -4.95 -5.45 -8.68
C GLU A 133 -4.11 -4.16 -8.66
N ARG A 134 -2.78 -4.26 -8.79
CA ARG A 134 -1.89 -3.10 -8.85
C ARG A 134 -2.11 -2.26 -10.10
N LEU A 135 -2.32 -2.89 -11.24
CA LEU A 135 -2.65 -2.18 -12.47
C LEU A 135 -3.96 -1.39 -12.34
N MET A 136 -4.99 -1.99 -11.74
CA MET A 136 -6.24 -1.28 -11.46
C MET A 136 -6.04 -0.09 -10.50
N ASP A 137 -5.22 -0.25 -9.46
CA ASP A 137 -4.91 0.84 -8.53
C ASP A 137 -4.19 2.00 -9.25
N ILE A 138 -3.22 1.68 -10.13
CA ILE A 138 -2.49 2.68 -10.94
C ILE A 138 -3.45 3.40 -11.89
N LEU A 139 -4.32 2.68 -12.60
CA LEU A 139 -5.31 3.25 -13.51
C LEU A 139 -6.28 4.19 -12.78
N LEU A 140 -6.72 3.81 -11.58
CA LEU A 140 -7.62 4.63 -10.78
C LEU A 140 -6.92 5.92 -10.34
N VAL A 141 -5.69 5.82 -9.83
CA VAL A 141 -4.91 7.01 -9.41
C VAL A 141 -4.65 7.92 -10.62
N PHE A 142 -4.28 7.34 -11.76
CA PHE A 142 -4.08 8.10 -13.00
C PHE A 142 -5.36 8.82 -13.44
N GLY A 143 -6.51 8.13 -13.41
CA GLY A 143 -7.81 8.72 -13.73
C GLY A 143 -8.18 9.88 -12.81
N LEU A 144 -7.96 9.73 -11.49
CA LEU A 144 -8.20 10.80 -10.53
C LEU A 144 -7.28 12.00 -10.75
N LEU A 145 -6.00 11.76 -11.05
CA LEU A 145 -5.05 12.82 -11.37
C LEU A 145 -5.45 13.56 -12.66
N LEU A 146 -5.90 12.82 -13.67
CA LEU A 146 -6.37 13.40 -14.93
C LEU A 146 -7.61 14.28 -14.71
N VAL A 147 -8.58 13.78 -13.93
CA VAL A 147 -9.79 14.57 -13.59
C VAL A 147 -9.41 15.82 -12.81
N GLY A 148 -8.54 15.72 -11.80
CA GLY A 148 -8.05 16.87 -11.04
C GLY A 148 -7.32 17.87 -11.92
N PHE A 149 -6.51 17.40 -12.86
CA PHE A 149 -5.80 18.24 -13.81
C PHE A 149 -6.75 18.98 -14.77
N LEU A 150 -7.72 18.26 -15.34
CA LEU A 150 -8.73 18.83 -16.24
C LEU A 150 -9.61 19.86 -15.52
N SER A 151 -10.03 19.60 -14.28
CA SER A 151 -10.80 20.56 -13.50
C SER A 151 -10.03 21.87 -13.26
N MET A 152 -8.72 21.78 -13.06
CA MET A 152 -7.84 22.93 -12.88
C MET A 152 -7.63 23.75 -14.17
N LEU A 153 -7.73 23.11 -15.35
CA LEU A 153 -7.68 23.80 -16.65
C LEU A 153 -8.99 24.53 -16.99
N ILE A 154 -10.11 24.03 -16.46
CA ILE A 154 -11.44 24.60 -16.72
C ILE A 154 -11.69 25.83 -15.84
N ASP A 155 -11.11 25.86 -14.64
CA ASP A 155 -11.20 26.96 -13.70
C ASP A 155 -10.26 28.10 -14.13
N SER A 156 -10.78 28.99 -14.99
CA SER A 156 -10.01 29.94 -15.81
C SER A 156 -9.33 31.07 -15.03
N ASP A 157 -9.57 31.20 -13.72
CA ASP A 157 -9.05 32.30 -12.90
C ASP A 157 -7.67 32.02 -12.28
N SER A 158 -7.20 30.77 -12.32
CA SER A 158 -5.88 30.42 -11.82
C SER A 158 -5.11 29.63 -12.87
N SER A 159 -4.24 30.31 -13.63
CA SER A 159 -3.26 29.59 -14.45
C SER A 159 -2.42 28.70 -13.51
N PRO A 160 -2.49 27.37 -13.66
CA PRO A 160 -1.71 26.48 -12.81
C PRO A 160 -0.22 26.81 -12.98
N PRO A 161 0.55 26.90 -11.89
CA PRO A 161 1.98 27.14 -11.99
C PRO A 161 2.59 26.09 -12.92
N ARG A 162 3.45 26.51 -13.86
CA ARG A 162 4.09 25.63 -14.86
C ARG A 162 4.67 24.35 -14.25
N VAL A 163 5.12 24.42 -13.00
CA VAL A 163 5.62 23.27 -12.24
C VAL A 163 4.55 22.22 -12.01
N MET A 164 3.30 22.59 -11.72
CA MET A 164 2.18 21.64 -11.54
C MET A 164 1.80 20.99 -12.87
N LEU A 165 1.81 21.74 -13.97
CA LEU A 165 1.58 21.18 -15.31
C LEU A 165 2.64 20.15 -15.68
N LEU A 166 3.92 20.48 -15.48
CA LEU A 166 5.03 19.59 -15.77
C LEU A 166 5.03 18.35 -14.85
N ALA A 167 4.72 18.51 -13.56
CA ALA A 167 4.60 17.42 -12.62
C ALA A 167 3.42 16.48 -12.98
N GLY A 168 2.26 17.03 -13.34
CA GLY A 168 1.11 16.26 -13.79
C GLY A 168 1.40 15.46 -15.07
N LEU A 169 2.01 16.09 -16.07
CA LEU A 169 2.43 15.44 -17.32
C LEU A 169 3.51 14.38 -17.06
N GLY A 170 4.47 14.65 -16.17
CA GLY A 170 5.50 13.70 -15.78
C GLY A 170 4.94 12.46 -15.09
N LEU A 171 4.02 12.64 -14.14
CA LEU A 171 3.32 11.54 -13.46
C LEU A 171 2.42 10.75 -14.43
N ALA A 172 1.73 11.42 -15.33
CA ALA A 172 0.91 10.79 -16.36
C ALA A 172 1.78 9.96 -17.32
N GLY A 173 2.89 10.52 -17.78
CA GLY A 173 3.86 9.81 -18.63
C GLY A 173 4.49 8.61 -17.94
N PHE A 174 4.89 8.76 -16.68
CA PHE A 174 5.43 7.67 -15.87
C PHE A 174 4.40 6.55 -15.66
N SER A 175 3.14 6.90 -15.35
CA SER A 175 2.07 5.91 -15.18
C SER A 175 1.76 5.18 -16.49
N LEU A 176 1.81 5.87 -17.62
CA LEU A 176 1.62 5.28 -18.94
C LEU A 176 2.78 4.34 -19.30
N LEU A 177 4.02 4.74 -19.04
CA LEU A 177 5.21 3.90 -19.25
C LEU A 177 5.19 2.67 -18.34
N ALA A 178 4.75 2.81 -17.08
CA ALA A 178 4.59 1.68 -16.18
C ALA A 178 3.50 0.68 -16.68
N LEU A 179 2.47 1.17 -17.35
CA LEU A 179 1.43 0.35 -17.98
C LEU A 179 1.93 -0.37 -19.26
N LEU A 180 2.77 0.31 -20.05
CA LEU A 180 3.29 -0.25 -21.31
C LEU A 180 4.53 -1.13 -21.09
N GLY A 181 5.22 -0.99 -19.96
CA GLY A 181 6.42 -1.75 -19.60
C GLY A 181 6.14 -3.04 -18.82
N VAL A 182 4.88 -3.35 -18.56
CA VAL A 182 4.40 -4.60 -17.98
C VAL A 182 3.67 -5.43 -19.03
#